data_0b13ad0e2770915fc6408e0c7171ba9d
#
_entry.id   0b13ad0e2770915fc6408e0c7171ba9d
#
_cell.length_a   1.000
_cell.length_b   1.000
_cell.length_c   1.000
_cell.angle_alpha   90.00
_cell.angle_beta   90.00
_cell.angle_gamma   90.00
#
_symmetry.space_group_name_H-M   'P 1'
#
loop_
_entity.id
_entity.type
_entity.pdbx_description
1 polymer ?
#
loop_
_entity_poly.entity_id
_entity_poly.type
_entity_poly.pdbx_seq_one_letter_code
_entity_poly.pdbx_strand_id
1 'polypeptide(L)'
;MVIDGKTYQMDRLIERQIGPGTKYLRLRLPEIPLNVNMVITDLTNPYVGVENSVAKESAKGVEAIATAAKRLSTTAHKAVAGQNANFWAVSSQAPDGKMFGSQTRNISIRNGKIVTECNMGPEMPFGGPVTTTGLMGISPDKEVYIDYCLPSVVVRINDGIALYTVAQCNKGVHPDEIGMYNSFYGASKAFQPIAAEKDSKGYYQAAASGDAIEVLLDLAEGQSWMGGRFIDFTVKEIRENGGTGTLGSHDLALVGRGNGRIKLANAKVGDKVSLKYAFKFTPAGTPSYPLVETAIGGNLLTMTNGEVKGQCNSASYDSSTYPRSLYGTSADHKTLYMMVIDKSTDPVYGKSAGLNTAKASQIARHFGCSNMLQCDGGGSAELYVTDKIVNKTTETNPRSVANCLMVFDNAPADDAVAELRIDTPDEILSVPVGGTLNPTLLVYNKYGSLIKVMPNGYLLKCSAGLGKVEASKLIASDTPVYGTITITYGGKEVTYPVSVGGAVSGITDVEAVPNHADKRTYNLVGVECQNPTTPGVYILSLIHI
;
A
#
# COMPACT_ATOMS: atom_id res chain seq x y z
N MET A 1 13.15 13.80 13.83
CA MET A 1 12.52 13.97 12.49
C MET A 1 12.28 15.45 12.21
N VAL A 2 12.46 15.90 10.97
CA VAL A 2 12.23 17.32 10.61
C VAL A 2 10.93 17.44 9.80
N ILE A 3 10.01 18.31 10.23
CA ILE A 3 8.77 18.67 9.53
C ILE A 3 8.67 20.19 9.50
N ASP A 4 8.52 20.80 8.32
CA ASP A 4 8.49 22.26 8.09
C ASP A 4 9.66 22.98 8.76
N GLY A 5 10.86 22.40 8.69
CA GLY A 5 12.09 22.96 9.28
C GLY A 5 12.22 22.84 10.79
N LYS A 6 11.20 22.33 11.50
CA LYS A 6 11.24 22.09 12.93
C LYS A 6 11.58 20.62 13.23
N THR A 7 12.48 20.39 14.16
CA THR A 7 12.83 19.05 14.66
C THR A 7 11.81 18.59 15.70
N TYR A 8 11.31 17.37 15.55
CA TYR A 8 10.40 16.71 16.48
C TYR A 8 11.01 15.41 16.98
N GLN A 9 10.75 15.07 18.22
CA GLN A 9 11.00 13.74 18.74
C GLN A 9 10.13 12.72 17.98
N MET A 10 10.70 11.57 17.67
CA MET A 10 10.01 10.47 17.01
C MET A 10 10.33 9.18 17.77
N ASP A 11 9.31 8.64 18.43
CA ASP A 11 9.40 7.37 19.11
C ASP A 11 9.03 6.25 18.15
N ARG A 12 9.89 5.27 17.97
CA ARG A 12 9.58 4.01 17.29
C ARG A 12 8.96 3.07 18.32
N LEU A 13 7.64 2.85 18.20
CA LEU A 13 6.91 1.98 19.13
C LEU A 13 6.91 0.53 18.69
N ILE A 14 6.95 0.29 17.38
CA ILE A 14 7.07 -1.03 16.76
C ILE A 14 7.96 -0.87 15.52
N GLU A 15 8.90 -1.79 15.39
CA GLU A 15 9.64 -2.03 14.15
C GLU A 15 9.76 -3.55 13.96
N ARG A 16 9.00 -4.12 13.03
CA ARG A 16 8.88 -5.56 12.88
C ARG A 16 8.92 -5.96 11.41
N GLN A 17 9.77 -6.92 11.06
CA GLN A 17 9.64 -7.62 9.78
C GLN A 17 8.39 -8.50 9.84
N ILE A 18 7.51 -8.38 8.86
CA ILE A 18 6.21 -9.06 8.78
C ILE A 18 6.14 -10.08 7.64
N GLY A 19 7.13 -10.10 6.78
CA GLY A 19 7.32 -11.02 5.68
C GLY A 19 8.64 -10.74 4.97
N PRO A 20 9.00 -11.52 3.94
CA PRO A 20 10.19 -11.29 3.14
C PRO A 20 10.23 -9.85 2.63
N GLY A 21 11.36 -9.16 2.82
CA GLY A 21 11.53 -7.76 2.39
C GLY A 21 10.50 -6.75 2.91
N THR A 22 9.62 -7.12 3.83
CA THR A 22 8.50 -6.29 4.28
C THR A 22 8.57 -6.00 5.77
N LYS A 23 8.57 -4.72 6.12
CA LYS A 23 8.68 -4.21 7.50
C LYS A 23 7.48 -3.35 7.85
N TYR A 24 6.94 -3.53 9.06
CA TYR A 24 5.94 -2.65 9.68
C TYR A 24 6.59 -1.76 10.72
N LEU A 25 6.23 -0.48 10.69
CA LEU A 25 6.64 0.54 11.63
C LEU A 25 5.39 1.18 12.27
N ARG A 26 5.43 1.34 13.60
CA ARG A 26 4.53 2.25 14.30
C ARG A 26 5.33 3.34 14.96
N LEU A 27 5.00 4.58 14.63
CA LEU A 27 5.71 5.77 15.11
C LEU A 27 4.78 6.64 15.94
N ARG A 28 5.35 7.31 16.92
CA ARG A 28 4.71 8.33 17.73
C ARG A 28 5.50 9.63 17.66
N LEU A 29 4.83 10.72 17.38
CA LEU A 29 5.40 12.06 17.53
C LEU A 29 4.65 12.75 18.69
N PRO A 30 5.22 12.74 19.92
CA PRO A 30 4.48 13.17 21.09
C PRO A 30 4.17 14.68 21.11
N GLU A 31 5.07 15.51 20.57
CA GLU A 31 4.93 16.98 20.55
C GLU A 31 3.81 17.47 19.63
N ILE A 32 3.46 16.70 18.60
CA ILE A 32 2.33 16.96 17.71
C ILE A 32 1.38 15.75 17.76
N PRO A 33 0.81 15.39 18.90
CA PRO A 33 0.24 14.09 19.22
C PRO A 33 -0.22 13.31 17.98
N LEU A 34 0.67 12.49 17.43
CA LEU A 34 0.47 11.84 16.14
C LEU A 34 0.87 10.37 16.19
N ASN A 35 -0.01 9.49 15.73
CA ASN A 35 0.28 8.08 15.47
C ASN A 35 0.38 7.87 13.96
N VAL A 36 1.49 7.26 13.52
CA VAL A 36 1.75 6.91 12.13
C VAL A 36 2.01 5.42 12.04
N ASN A 37 1.33 4.78 11.11
CA ASN A 37 1.53 3.37 10.79
C ASN A 37 2.06 3.28 9.37
N MET A 38 3.18 2.57 9.16
CA MET A 38 3.83 2.48 7.87
C MET A 38 4.29 1.04 7.60
N VAL A 39 4.07 0.60 6.37
CA VAL A 39 4.69 -0.61 5.82
C VAL A 39 5.67 -0.19 4.75
N ILE A 40 6.89 -0.72 4.82
CA ILE A 40 7.96 -0.51 3.85
C ILE A 40 8.30 -1.87 3.26
N THR A 41 8.23 -1.97 1.93
CA THR A 41 8.43 -3.23 1.21
C THR A 41 9.52 -3.08 0.15
N ASP A 42 10.54 -3.89 0.25
CA ASP A 42 11.60 -4.04 -0.76
C ASP A 42 11.10 -4.97 -1.89
N LEU A 43 10.81 -4.38 -3.03
CA LEU A 43 10.28 -5.09 -4.20
C LEU A 43 11.34 -5.89 -4.96
N THR A 44 12.62 -5.72 -4.64
CA THR A 44 13.70 -6.56 -5.19
C THR A 44 13.69 -7.96 -4.60
N ASN A 45 13.04 -8.14 -3.46
CA ASN A 45 12.91 -9.46 -2.85
C ASN A 45 12.01 -10.35 -3.72
N PRO A 46 12.48 -11.53 -4.17
CA PRO A 46 11.75 -12.39 -5.10
C PRO A 46 10.45 -12.94 -4.53
N TYR A 47 10.34 -13.02 -3.20
CA TYR A 47 9.18 -13.57 -2.51
C TYR A 47 8.10 -12.54 -2.17
N VAL A 48 8.29 -11.29 -2.55
CA VAL A 48 7.27 -10.26 -2.40
C VAL A 48 6.29 -10.28 -3.57
N GLY A 49 4.99 -10.33 -3.28
CA GLY A 49 3.91 -10.06 -4.21
C GLY A 49 3.18 -8.76 -3.86
N VAL A 50 2.66 -8.05 -4.85
CA VAL A 50 1.82 -6.87 -4.63
C VAL A 50 0.64 -6.91 -5.59
N GLU A 51 -0.59 -6.85 -5.06
CA GLU A 51 -1.81 -6.90 -5.86
C GLU A 51 -2.82 -5.83 -5.43
N ASN A 52 -3.54 -5.29 -6.39
CA ASN A 52 -4.74 -4.52 -6.13
C ASN A 52 -5.90 -5.49 -5.84
N SER A 53 -6.31 -5.60 -4.61
CA SER A 53 -7.47 -6.41 -4.21
C SER A 53 -8.75 -5.66 -4.51
N VAL A 54 -9.54 -6.17 -5.44
CA VAL A 54 -10.87 -5.65 -5.78
C VAL A 54 -11.92 -6.33 -4.92
N ALA A 55 -12.78 -5.54 -4.28
CA ALA A 55 -13.79 -6.07 -3.37
C ALA A 55 -14.68 -7.13 -4.04
N LYS A 56 -14.70 -8.34 -3.47
CA LYS A 56 -15.53 -9.46 -3.98
C LYS A 56 -15.30 -9.80 -5.45
N GLU A 57 -14.12 -9.49 -5.99
CA GLU A 57 -13.80 -9.63 -7.43
C GLU A 57 -14.81 -8.92 -8.35
N SER A 58 -15.35 -7.80 -7.92
CA SER A 58 -16.40 -7.06 -8.64
C SER A 58 -16.05 -5.58 -8.76
N ALA A 59 -16.23 -5.01 -9.94
CA ALA A 59 -16.10 -3.57 -10.16
C ALA A 59 -17.07 -2.75 -9.31
N LYS A 60 -18.11 -3.38 -8.78
CA LYS A 60 -19.09 -2.79 -7.84
C LYS A 60 -19.16 -3.63 -6.57
N GLY A 61 -18.64 -3.11 -5.50
CA GLY A 61 -18.71 -3.79 -4.22
C GLY A 61 -17.81 -3.13 -3.18
N VAL A 62 -18.03 -3.49 -1.94
CA VAL A 62 -17.16 -3.13 -0.83
C VAL A 62 -16.88 -4.36 0.01
N GLU A 63 -15.69 -4.44 0.56
CA GLU A 63 -15.20 -5.55 1.37
C GLU A 63 -14.26 -5.01 2.45
N ALA A 64 -14.32 -5.56 3.66
CA ALA A 64 -13.35 -5.23 4.70
C ALA A 64 -11.96 -5.75 4.30
N ILE A 65 -10.91 -4.97 4.54
CA ILE A 65 -9.53 -5.33 4.14
C ILE A 65 -9.11 -6.68 4.74
N ALA A 66 -9.43 -6.94 6.00
CA ALA A 66 -9.14 -8.23 6.65
C ALA A 66 -9.86 -9.42 5.98
N THR A 67 -11.08 -9.21 5.46
CA THR A 67 -11.82 -10.23 4.70
C THR A 67 -11.16 -10.48 3.35
N ALA A 68 -10.77 -9.43 2.65
CA ALA A 68 -10.04 -9.51 1.39
C ALA A 68 -8.69 -10.23 1.57
N ALA A 69 -7.94 -9.89 2.61
CA ALA A 69 -6.68 -10.55 2.97
C ALA A 69 -6.86 -12.06 3.18
N LYS A 70 -7.90 -12.45 3.92
CA LYS A 70 -8.21 -13.87 4.14
C LYS A 70 -8.65 -14.58 2.86
N ARG A 71 -9.48 -13.92 2.03
CA ARG A 71 -10.00 -14.50 0.78
C ARG A 71 -8.88 -14.76 -0.24
N LEU A 72 -7.89 -13.87 -0.31
CA LEU A 72 -6.80 -13.95 -1.27
C LEU A 72 -5.64 -14.81 -0.79
N SER A 73 -5.51 -15.04 0.52
CA SER A 73 -4.39 -15.81 1.07
C SER A 73 -4.51 -17.29 0.80
N THR A 74 -3.39 -17.90 0.42
CA THR A 74 -3.15 -19.34 0.39
C THR A 74 -1.87 -19.67 1.17
N THR A 75 -1.49 -20.94 1.26
CA THR A 75 -0.27 -21.36 1.96
C THR A 75 1.01 -20.76 1.35
N ALA A 76 1.06 -20.58 0.02
CA ALA A 76 2.21 -20.05 -0.71
C ALA A 76 1.99 -18.63 -1.25
N HIS A 77 0.96 -17.94 -0.78
CA HIS A 77 0.60 -16.58 -1.18
C HIS A 77 -0.17 -15.94 -0.03
N LYS A 78 0.54 -15.47 0.98
CA LYS A 78 -0.05 -15.03 2.24
C LYS A 78 -0.05 -13.51 2.34
N ALA A 79 -1.23 -12.89 2.50
CA ALA A 79 -1.31 -11.45 2.72
C ALA A 79 -0.65 -11.08 4.06
N VAL A 80 0.38 -10.23 4.02
CA VAL A 80 1.11 -9.74 5.19
C VAL A 80 0.82 -8.29 5.51
N ALA A 81 0.40 -7.50 4.52
CA ALA A 81 -0.08 -6.14 4.71
C ALA A 81 -1.15 -5.78 3.68
N GLY A 82 -2.00 -4.80 4.01
CA GLY A 82 -3.02 -4.27 3.11
C GLY A 82 -3.47 -2.88 3.55
N GLN A 83 -3.68 -1.98 2.59
CA GLN A 83 -4.14 -0.62 2.86
C GLN A 83 -5.22 -0.24 1.87
N ASN A 84 -6.25 0.50 2.32
CA ASN A 84 -7.29 1.03 1.44
C ASN A 84 -6.68 1.91 0.34
N ALA A 85 -7.30 1.91 -0.85
CA ALA A 85 -6.71 2.56 -2.01
C ALA A 85 -7.58 3.67 -2.60
N ASN A 86 -8.26 3.40 -3.72
CA ASN A 86 -8.99 4.41 -4.47
C ASN A 86 -10.12 5.07 -3.66
N PHE A 87 -10.39 6.33 -3.96
CA PHE A 87 -11.72 6.90 -3.68
C PHE A 87 -12.77 6.10 -4.43
N TRP A 88 -13.96 6.03 -3.88
CA TRP A 88 -15.07 5.27 -4.47
C TRP A 88 -16.42 5.95 -4.24
N ALA A 89 -17.43 5.54 -4.97
CA ALA A 89 -18.76 6.09 -4.84
C ALA A 89 -19.45 5.54 -3.59
N VAL A 90 -19.53 6.32 -2.53
CA VAL A 90 -20.13 5.93 -1.23
C VAL A 90 -21.66 5.86 -1.25
N SER A 91 -22.30 6.49 -2.23
CA SER A 91 -23.78 6.50 -2.32
C SER A 91 -24.25 5.96 -3.67
N SER A 92 -25.46 5.44 -3.67
CA SER A 92 -26.19 5.12 -4.90
C SER A 92 -26.58 6.37 -5.73
N GLN A 93 -26.30 7.55 -5.23
CA GLN A 93 -26.61 8.85 -5.83
C GLN A 93 -25.40 9.52 -6.46
N ALA A 94 -24.42 8.75 -6.95
CA ALA A 94 -23.43 9.31 -7.88
C ALA A 94 -24.16 9.87 -9.13
N PRO A 95 -23.58 10.83 -9.84
CA PRO A 95 -24.25 11.50 -10.98
C PRO A 95 -24.80 10.57 -12.06
N ASP A 96 -24.27 9.37 -12.15
CA ASP A 96 -24.78 8.29 -12.99
C ASP A 96 -25.75 7.35 -12.24
N GLY A 97 -26.35 7.83 -11.18
CA GLY A 97 -27.36 7.13 -10.40
C GLY A 97 -26.81 5.90 -9.66
N LYS A 98 -27.70 4.96 -9.37
CA LYS A 98 -27.39 3.69 -8.70
C LYS A 98 -26.33 2.82 -9.42
N MET A 99 -25.86 3.23 -10.58
CA MET A 99 -25.00 2.44 -11.45
C MET A 99 -23.54 2.44 -11.04
N PHE A 100 -23.11 3.46 -10.29
CA PHE A 100 -21.72 3.60 -9.83
C PHE A 100 -21.52 3.37 -8.33
N GLY A 101 -22.57 3.09 -7.59
CA GLY A 101 -22.44 2.80 -6.16
C GLY A 101 -21.36 1.74 -5.91
N SER A 102 -20.41 2.09 -5.03
CA SER A 102 -19.27 1.24 -4.65
C SER A 102 -18.23 0.97 -5.75
N GLN A 103 -18.24 1.70 -6.86
CA GLN A 103 -17.20 1.62 -7.88
C GLN A 103 -16.06 2.60 -7.57
N THR A 104 -14.82 2.20 -7.85
CA THR A 104 -13.65 3.08 -7.70
C THR A 104 -13.74 4.29 -8.63
N ARG A 105 -13.26 5.45 -8.16
CA ARG A 105 -13.32 6.73 -8.88
C ARG A 105 -12.19 6.95 -9.87
N ASN A 106 -11.15 6.15 -9.81
CA ASN A 106 -9.97 6.23 -10.66
C ASN A 106 -9.66 4.88 -11.27
N ILE A 107 -8.62 4.89 -12.13
CA ILE A 107 -8.07 3.66 -12.68
C ILE A 107 -7.82 2.66 -11.58
N SER A 108 -8.27 1.44 -11.85
CA SER A 108 -8.01 0.27 -11.03
C SER A 108 -7.65 -0.88 -11.96
N ILE A 109 -6.48 -1.49 -11.75
CA ILE A 109 -5.99 -2.64 -12.54
C ILE A 109 -5.58 -3.72 -11.57
N ARG A 110 -5.98 -4.96 -11.86
CA ARG A 110 -5.58 -6.15 -11.13
C ARG A 110 -5.08 -7.23 -12.07
N ASN A 111 -3.88 -7.74 -11.84
CA ASN A 111 -3.25 -8.79 -12.66
C ASN A 111 -3.33 -8.46 -14.16
N GLY A 112 -2.95 -7.25 -14.52
CA GLY A 112 -3.02 -6.71 -15.86
C GLY A 112 -4.41 -6.36 -16.36
N LYS A 113 -5.50 -6.82 -15.74
CA LYS A 113 -6.87 -6.61 -16.20
C LYS A 113 -7.45 -5.31 -15.63
N ILE A 114 -7.93 -4.45 -16.51
CA ILE A 114 -8.58 -3.20 -16.10
C ILE A 114 -9.93 -3.46 -15.42
N VAL A 115 -10.13 -2.88 -14.24
CA VAL A 115 -11.37 -2.96 -13.46
C VAL A 115 -12.25 -1.75 -13.72
N THR A 116 -11.65 -0.57 -13.65
CA THR A 116 -12.29 0.73 -13.92
C THR A 116 -11.30 1.64 -14.64
N GLU A 117 -11.81 2.46 -15.52
CA GLU A 117 -11.05 3.55 -16.15
C GLU A 117 -11.04 4.81 -15.25
N CYS A 118 -10.28 5.82 -15.66
CA CYS A 118 -10.34 7.14 -15.04
C CYS A 118 -11.70 7.79 -15.32
N ASN A 119 -12.48 7.96 -14.28
CA ASN A 119 -13.74 8.68 -14.32
C ASN A 119 -13.68 9.91 -13.39
N MET A 120 -12.59 10.65 -13.48
CA MET A 120 -12.40 11.91 -12.75
C MET A 120 -13.02 13.05 -13.57
N GLY A 121 -14.32 13.08 -13.61
CA GLY A 121 -15.06 14.22 -14.13
C GLY A 121 -15.20 15.36 -13.10
N PRO A 122 -15.90 16.45 -13.44
CA PRO A 122 -16.14 17.59 -12.55
C PRO A 122 -16.83 17.26 -11.21
N GLU A 123 -17.11 16.02 -10.97
CA GLU A 123 -17.87 15.48 -9.84
C GLU A 123 -17.02 14.81 -8.78
N MET A 124 -15.70 14.88 -8.87
CA MET A 124 -14.85 14.52 -7.74
C MET A 124 -15.17 15.46 -6.57
N PRO A 125 -15.43 14.93 -5.38
CA PRO A 125 -15.86 15.73 -4.23
C PRO A 125 -14.84 16.80 -3.80
N PHE A 126 -13.67 16.84 -4.45
CA PHE A 126 -12.53 17.69 -4.07
C PHE A 126 -12.05 18.64 -5.17
N GLY A 127 -12.88 18.94 -6.15
CA GLY A 127 -12.74 20.12 -6.99
C GLY A 127 -12.31 19.95 -8.43
N GLY A 128 -12.95 20.70 -9.28
CA GLY A 128 -12.58 21.12 -10.64
C GLY A 128 -12.49 20.04 -11.73
N PRO A 129 -12.55 20.42 -12.99
CA PRO A 129 -12.30 19.51 -14.09
C PRO A 129 -10.84 19.03 -14.03
N VAL A 130 -10.64 17.77 -13.71
CA VAL A 130 -9.30 17.16 -13.67
C VAL A 130 -9.08 16.49 -15.02
N THR A 131 -8.16 17.03 -15.79
CA THR A 131 -7.74 16.43 -17.07
C THR A 131 -6.73 15.30 -16.87
N THR A 132 -6.15 15.22 -15.68
CA THR A 132 -5.19 14.19 -15.27
C THR A 132 -5.59 13.60 -13.92
N THR A 133 -5.17 12.38 -13.65
CA THR A 133 -5.41 11.67 -12.39
C THR A 133 -4.10 11.18 -11.79
N GLY A 134 -4.00 11.20 -10.46
CA GLY A 134 -2.90 10.55 -9.75
C GLY A 134 -3.02 9.04 -9.86
N LEU A 135 -1.96 8.39 -10.28
CA LEU A 135 -1.87 6.95 -10.44
C LEU A 135 -0.64 6.41 -9.74
N MET A 136 -0.79 5.28 -9.08
CA MET A 136 0.31 4.38 -8.77
C MET A 136 0.14 3.12 -9.62
N GLY A 137 1.10 2.88 -10.51
CA GLY A 137 1.20 1.68 -11.32
C GLY A 137 2.41 0.85 -10.91
N ILE A 138 2.26 -0.47 -10.94
CA ILE A 138 3.35 -1.42 -10.69
C ILE A 138 3.52 -2.26 -11.95
N SER A 139 4.75 -2.29 -12.46
CA SER A 139 5.11 -3.08 -13.63
C SER A 139 5.28 -4.57 -13.29
N PRO A 140 5.34 -5.48 -14.30
CA PRO A 140 5.69 -6.89 -14.09
C PRO A 140 7.06 -7.07 -13.42
N ASP A 141 8.00 -6.13 -13.63
CA ASP A 141 9.33 -6.12 -13.00
C ASP A 141 9.32 -5.51 -11.60
N LYS A 142 8.11 -5.31 -11.04
CA LYS A 142 7.89 -4.73 -9.71
C LYS A 142 8.46 -3.31 -9.53
N GLU A 143 8.48 -2.51 -10.59
CA GLU A 143 8.79 -1.08 -10.49
C GLU A 143 7.52 -0.29 -10.20
N VAL A 144 7.58 0.62 -9.24
CA VAL A 144 6.45 1.46 -8.83
C VAL A 144 6.55 2.83 -9.47
N TYR A 145 5.59 3.18 -10.30
CA TYR A 145 5.47 4.51 -10.91
C TYR A 145 4.34 5.29 -10.26
N ILE A 146 4.64 6.47 -9.74
CA ILE A 146 3.65 7.37 -9.13
C ILE A 146 3.71 8.70 -9.83
N ASP A 147 2.63 9.04 -10.53
CA ASP A 147 2.55 10.29 -11.27
C ASP A 147 1.11 10.69 -11.65
N TYR A 148 0.94 11.91 -12.13
CA TYR A 148 -0.26 12.26 -12.87
C TYR A 148 -0.22 11.65 -14.26
N CYS A 149 -1.34 11.11 -14.71
CA CYS A 149 -1.45 10.50 -16.03
C CYS A 149 -2.73 10.89 -16.77
N LEU A 150 -2.67 10.78 -18.09
CA LEU A 150 -3.83 10.78 -18.97
C LEU A 150 -4.11 9.32 -19.39
N PRO A 151 -5.21 8.73 -18.94
CA PRO A 151 -5.58 7.40 -19.36
C PRO A 151 -6.14 7.43 -20.78
N SER A 152 -5.92 6.36 -21.52
CA SER A 152 -6.48 6.13 -22.83
C SER A 152 -6.89 4.67 -22.96
N VAL A 153 -8.16 4.42 -23.25
CA VAL A 153 -8.66 3.07 -23.54
C VAL A 153 -9.18 3.07 -24.97
N VAL A 154 -8.56 2.29 -25.82
CA VAL A 154 -8.88 2.25 -27.25
C VAL A 154 -8.95 0.82 -27.77
N VAL A 155 -9.74 0.61 -28.80
CA VAL A 155 -9.80 -0.63 -29.57
C VAL A 155 -9.56 -0.35 -31.06
N ARG A 156 -9.02 -1.34 -31.77
CA ARG A 156 -8.93 -1.38 -33.23
C ARG A 156 -9.35 -2.75 -33.73
N ILE A 157 -9.85 -2.81 -34.97
CA ILE A 157 -10.33 -4.03 -35.63
C ILE A 157 -9.38 -4.37 -36.78
N ASN A 158 -8.94 -5.62 -36.88
CA ASN A 158 -8.12 -6.19 -37.96
C ASN A 158 -6.87 -5.35 -38.31
N ASP A 159 -6.11 -4.90 -37.27
CA ASP A 159 -4.93 -4.02 -37.45
C ASP A 159 -5.19 -2.72 -38.24
N GLY A 160 -6.45 -2.32 -38.31
CA GLY A 160 -6.82 -1.04 -38.91
C GLY A 160 -6.14 0.14 -38.21
N ILE A 161 -5.93 1.23 -38.96
CA ILE A 161 -5.32 2.46 -38.41
C ILE A 161 -6.28 3.23 -37.50
N ALA A 162 -7.59 2.99 -37.61
CA ALA A 162 -8.59 3.64 -36.78
C ALA A 162 -8.57 3.10 -35.36
N LEU A 163 -8.41 4.00 -34.38
CA LEU A 163 -8.52 3.73 -32.96
C LEU A 163 -9.86 4.27 -32.46
N TYR A 164 -10.67 3.40 -31.88
CA TYR A 164 -11.95 3.78 -31.30
C TYR A 164 -11.85 3.87 -29.80
N THR A 165 -12.19 5.03 -29.22
CA THR A 165 -12.18 5.23 -27.77
C THR A 165 -13.24 4.36 -27.10
N VAL A 166 -12.85 3.66 -26.05
CA VAL A 166 -13.76 3.00 -25.11
C VAL A 166 -13.99 3.96 -23.96
N ALA A 167 -15.24 4.42 -23.83
CA ALA A 167 -15.59 5.47 -22.87
C ALA A 167 -15.95 4.93 -21.48
N GLN A 168 -16.41 3.69 -21.41
CA GLN A 168 -16.92 3.10 -20.17
C GLN A 168 -16.31 1.72 -19.95
N CYS A 169 -15.92 1.43 -18.68
CA CYS A 169 -15.39 0.13 -18.30
C CYS A 169 -16.18 -0.44 -17.12
N ASN A 170 -16.81 -1.59 -17.31
CA ASN A 170 -17.62 -2.31 -16.30
C ASN A 170 -18.75 -1.46 -15.70
N LYS A 171 -19.32 -0.55 -16.48
CA LYS A 171 -20.45 0.31 -16.10
C LYS A 171 -21.35 0.59 -17.30
N GLY A 172 -22.43 1.31 -17.10
CA GLY A 172 -23.41 1.58 -18.14
C GLY A 172 -22.85 2.39 -19.31
N VAL A 173 -23.39 2.17 -20.51
CA VAL A 173 -22.94 2.80 -21.76
C VAL A 173 -23.95 3.87 -22.20
N HIS A 174 -23.47 5.10 -22.34
CA HIS A 174 -24.27 6.22 -22.83
C HIS A 174 -24.49 6.14 -24.34
N PRO A 175 -25.43 6.92 -24.89
CA PRO A 175 -25.55 7.07 -26.33
C PRO A 175 -24.22 7.48 -26.98
N ASP A 176 -23.98 7.02 -28.21
CA ASP A 176 -22.82 7.33 -29.05
C ASP A 176 -21.46 6.82 -28.52
N GLU A 177 -21.45 6.05 -27.44
CA GLU A 177 -20.25 5.51 -26.83
C GLU A 177 -20.01 4.03 -27.16
N ILE A 178 -18.75 3.59 -26.91
CA ILE A 178 -18.36 2.20 -26.75
C ILE A 178 -18.03 1.99 -25.29
N GLY A 179 -18.67 0.99 -24.67
CA GLY A 179 -18.32 0.47 -23.37
C GLY A 179 -17.67 -0.91 -23.48
N MET A 180 -16.90 -1.28 -22.47
CA MET A 180 -16.32 -2.61 -22.32
C MET A 180 -16.75 -3.27 -21.02
N TYR A 181 -16.91 -4.57 -21.06
CA TYR A 181 -17.23 -5.40 -19.91
C TYR A 181 -16.31 -6.60 -19.86
N ASN A 182 -15.77 -6.90 -18.70
CA ASN A 182 -14.97 -8.08 -18.43
C ASN A 182 -15.44 -8.80 -17.16
N SER A 183 -14.71 -9.80 -16.69
CA SER A 183 -15.10 -10.64 -15.56
C SER A 183 -15.44 -9.85 -14.28
N PHE A 184 -14.87 -8.65 -14.07
CA PHE A 184 -15.19 -7.80 -12.92
C PHE A 184 -16.60 -7.20 -12.96
N TYR A 185 -17.24 -7.15 -14.12
CA TYR A 185 -18.65 -6.77 -14.21
C TYR A 185 -19.58 -7.89 -13.69
N GLY A 186 -19.21 -9.12 -13.92
CA GLY A 186 -19.97 -10.34 -13.58
C GLY A 186 -20.53 -11.02 -14.84
N ALA A 187 -20.20 -12.30 -15.00
CA ALA A 187 -20.50 -13.07 -16.21
C ALA A 187 -22.00 -13.16 -16.56
N SER A 188 -22.86 -13.26 -15.56
CA SER A 188 -24.33 -13.37 -15.73
C SER A 188 -25.09 -12.07 -15.60
N LYS A 189 -24.39 -10.97 -15.36
CA LYS A 189 -25.02 -9.67 -15.18
C LYS A 189 -25.29 -9.02 -16.55
N ALA A 190 -26.53 -8.59 -16.77
CA ALA A 190 -26.92 -7.91 -17.99
C ALA A 190 -26.16 -6.58 -18.14
N PHE A 191 -25.69 -6.33 -19.36
CA PHE A 191 -25.14 -5.02 -19.74
C PHE A 191 -26.22 -3.95 -19.57
N GLN A 192 -25.80 -2.70 -19.43
CA GLN A 192 -26.73 -1.67 -19.05
C GLN A 192 -26.59 -0.44 -19.96
N PRO A 193 -27.53 -0.24 -20.88
CA PRO A 193 -27.65 1.02 -21.61
C PRO A 193 -28.14 2.14 -20.67
N ILE A 194 -27.65 3.36 -20.89
CA ILE A 194 -27.97 4.56 -20.14
C ILE A 194 -28.87 5.47 -20.96
N ALA A 195 -29.85 6.10 -20.32
CA ALA A 195 -30.68 7.13 -20.96
C ALA A 195 -29.82 8.34 -21.38
N ALA A 196 -30.23 9.02 -22.46
CA ALA A 196 -29.54 10.20 -22.95
C ALA A 196 -29.64 11.37 -21.96
N GLU A 197 -30.77 11.47 -21.25
CA GLU A 197 -31.09 12.59 -20.38
C GLU A 197 -31.04 12.18 -18.92
N LYS A 198 -30.73 13.15 -18.08
CA LYS A 198 -30.81 13.04 -16.62
C LYS A 198 -32.24 13.24 -16.16
N ASP A 199 -32.61 12.59 -15.07
CA ASP A 199 -33.88 12.83 -14.39
C ASP A 199 -33.92 14.21 -13.71
N SER A 200 -35.07 14.54 -13.10
CA SER A 200 -35.28 15.81 -12.39
C SER A 200 -34.34 16.03 -11.21
N LYS A 201 -33.64 14.97 -10.74
CA LYS A 201 -32.63 15.01 -9.70
C LYS A 201 -31.21 15.09 -10.24
N GLY A 202 -31.05 15.17 -11.56
CA GLY A 202 -29.74 15.24 -12.21
C GLY A 202 -29.03 13.90 -12.38
N TYR A 203 -29.72 12.76 -12.27
CA TYR A 203 -29.15 11.42 -12.40
C TYR A 203 -29.53 10.75 -13.71
N TYR A 204 -28.59 10.11 -14.36
CA TYR A 204 -28.86 9.22 -15.48
C TYR A 204 -29.61 7.97 -15.03
N GLN A 205 -30.56 7.54 -15.82
CA GLN A 205 -31.35 6.34 -15.58
C GLN A 205 -30.93 5.23 -16.55
N ALA A 206 -31.23 3.98 -16.20
CA ALA A 206 -31.13 2.89 -17.14
C ALA A 206 -32.12 3.13 -18.30
N ALA A 207 -31.64 2.98 -19.53
CA ALA A 207 -32.52 2.95 -20.70
C ALA A 207 -33.14 1.56 -20.87
N ALA A 208 -34.29 1.50 -21.51
CA ALA A 208 -34.72 0.26 -22.14
C ALA A 208 -33.69 -0.16 -23.21
N SER A 209 -33.79 -1.41 -23.73
CA SER A 209 -32.92 -1.87 -24.81
C SER A 209 -32.88 -0.84 -25.95
N GLY A 210 -31.72 -0.55 -26.47
CA GLY A 210 -31.48 0.47 -27.47
C GLY A 210 -30.97 -0.10 -28.79
N ASP A 211 -30.31 0.73 -29.56
CA ASP A 211 -29.70 0.44 -30.87
C ASP A 211 -28.29 -0.16 -30.77
N ALA A 212 -27.97 -0.85 -29.69
CA ALA A 212 -26.63 -1.31 -29.42
C ALA A 212 -26.25 -2.58 -30.18
N ILE A 213 -24.97 -2.69 -30.54
CA ILE A 213 -24.29 -3.91 -30.93
C ILE A 213 -23.42 -4.41 -29.81
N GLU A 214 -23.40 -5.70 -29.58
CA GLU A 214 -22.52 -6.36 -28.61
C GLU A 214 -21.53 -7.27 -29.35
N VAL A 215 -20.25 -7.04 -29.19
CA VAL A 215 -19.17 -7.85 -29.75
C VAL A 215 -18.48 -8.59 -28.62
N LEU A 216 -18.63 -9.92 -28.59
CA LEU A 216 -18.08 -10.78 -27.56
C LEU A 216 -16.77 -11.39 -28.04
N LEU A 217 -15.78 -11.39 -27.19
CA LEU A 217 -14.39 -11.56 -27.50
C LEU A 217 -13.73 -12.51 -26.51
N ASP A 218 -12.91 -13.44 -27.02
CA ASP A 218 -12.03 -14.23 -26.19
C ASP A 218 -10.58 -13.82 -26.44
N LEU A 219 -9.76 -13.93 -25.41
CA LEU A 219 -8.34 -13.62 -25.47
C LEU A 219 -7.67 -14.50 -26.53
N ALA A 220 -6.90 -13.91 -27.42
CA ALA A 220 -6.19 -14.68 -28.43
C ALA A 220 -5.11 -15.56 -27.81
N GLU A 221 -4.77 -16.66 -28.48
CA GLU A 221 -3.76 -17.62 -27.98
C GLU A 221 -2.42 -16.90 -27.71
N GLY A 222 -1.82 -17.21 -26.57
CA GLY A 222 -0.54 -16.61 -26.12
C GLY A 222 -0.64 -15.17 -25.64
N GLN A 223 -1.83 -14.57 -25.61
CA GLN A 223 -2.05 -13.24 -25.06
C GLN A 223 -2.32 -13.28 -23.55
N SER A 224 -1.98 -12.20 -22.87
CA SER A 224 -2.31 -11.97 -21.47
C SER A 224 -2.78 -10.54 -21.27
N TRP A 225 -3.63 -10.32 -20.27
CA TRP A 225 -4.02 -9.00 -19.86
C TRP A 225 -2.80 -8.20 -19.37
N MET A 226 -2.62 -6.97 -19.89
CA MET A 226 -1.53 -6.09 -19.49
C MET A 226 -1.81 -4.65 -19.91
N GLY A 227 -1.75 -3.72 -18.97
CA GLY A 227 -1.81 -2.29 -19.28
C GLY A 227 -0.55 -1.83 -20.04
N GLY A 228 -0.69 -0.82 -20.89
CA GLY A 228 0.42 -0.19 -21.61
C GLY A 228 0.68 -0.74 -23.02
N ARG A 229 0.17 -1.92 -23.38
CA ARG A 229 0.33 -2.53 -24.70
C ARG A 229 -1.00 -2.90 -25.33
N PHE A 230 -1.01 -3.21 -26.63
CA PHE A 230 -2.14 -3.86 -27.27
C PHE A 230 -2.24 -5.33 -26.83
N ILE A 231 -3.48 -5.75 -26.59
CA ILE A 231 -3.88 -7.12 -26.25
C ILE A 231 -4.83 -7.56 -27.32
N ASP A 232 -4.55 -8.67 -27.97
CA ASP A 232 -5.36 -9.17 -29.07
C ASP A 232 -6.41 -10.17 -28.59
N PHE A 233 -7.61 -10.04 -29.11
CA PHE A 233 -8.77 -10.87 -28.89
C PHE A 233 -9.32 -11.34 -30.23
N THR A 234 -10.06 -12.45 -30.20
CA THR A 234 -10.81 -12.97 -31.36
C THR A 234 -12.30 -12.75 -31.13
N VAL A 235 -13.01 -12.21 -32.09
CA VAL A 235 -14.48 -12.07 -32.07
C VAL A 235 -15.11 -13.46 -32.13
N LYS A 236 -15.92 -13.80 -31.13
CA LYS A 236 -16.62 -15.09 -31.01
C LYS A 236 -18.10 -14.99 -31.32
N GLU A 237 -18.72 -13.90 -30.94
CA GLU A 237 -20.14 -13.69 -31.12
C GLU A 237 -20.44 -12.21 -31.32
N ILE A 238 -21.48 -11.92 -32.14
CA ILE A 238 -22.01 -10.56 -32.32
C ILE A 238 -23.53 -10.65 -32.07
N ARG A 239 -24.03 -9.75 -31.23
CA ARG A 239 -25.45 -9.68 -30.89
C ARG A 239 -26.02 -8.29 -31.19
N GLU A 240 -27.21 -8.26 -31.66
CA GLU A 240 -27.97 -7.01 -31.91
C GLU A 240 -29.20 -6.97 -30.98
N ASN A 241 -29.01 -7.13 -29.69
CA ASN A 241 -30.06 -7.24 -28.68
C ASN A 241 -30.24 -5.97 -27.83
N GLY A 242 -29.82 -4.82 -28.34
CA GLY A 242 -30.02 -3.54 -27.68
C GLY A 242 -29.11 -3.24 -26.50
N GLY A 243 -28.04 -4.02 -26.29
CA GLY A 243 -27.05 -3.78 -25.25
C GLY A 243 -27.49 -4.27 -23.86
N THR A 244 -28.33 -5.30 -23.82
CA THR A 244 -28.85 -5.91 -22.58
C THR A 244 -28.44 -7.38 -22.40
N GLY A 245 -27.50 -7.86 -23.23
CA GLY A 245 -26.92 -9.19 -23.10
C GLY A 245 -26.00 -9.32 -21.89
N THR A 246 -25.33 -10.45 -21.79
CA THR A 246 -24.39 -10.77 -20.70
C THR A 246 -23.03 -11.16 -21.28
N LEU A 247 -21.99 -11.05 -20.46
CA LEU A 247 -20.64 -11.49 -20.85
C LEU A 247 -20.57 -13.02 -21.08
N GLY A 248 -21.31 -13.80 -20.28
CA GLY A 248 -21.27 -15.25 -20.36
C GLY A 248 -19.87 -15.80 -20.01
N SER A 249 -19.37 -16.71 -20.83
CA SER A 249 -18.03 -17.32 -20.68
C SER A 249 -16.92 -16.53 -21.40
N HIS A 250 -17.24 -15.42 -22.04
CA HIS A 250 -16.26 -14.63 -22.80
C HIS A 250 -15.36 -13.78 -21.91
N ASP A 251 -14.17 -13.45 -22.41
CA ASP A 251 -13.19 -12.64 -21.67
C ASP A 251 -13.52 -11.15 -21.69
N LEU A 252 -14.12 -10.67 -22.77
CA LEU A 252 -14.40 -9.26 -23.02
C LEU A 252 -15.66 -9.11 -23.87
N ALA A 253 -16.48 -8.12 -23.55
CA ALA A 253 -17.53 -7.64 -24.43
C ALA A 253 -17.34 -6.16 -24.72
N LEU A 254 -17.51 -5.76 -25.98
CA LEU A 254 -17.63 -4.38 -26.40
C LEU A 254 -19.09 -4.10 -26.73
N VAL A 255 -19.66 -3.07 -26.12
CA VAL A 255 -21.05 -2.65 -26.39
C VAL A 255 -21.01 -1.26 -27.00
N GLY A 256 -21.41 -1.14 -28.26
CA GLY A 256 -21.45 0.12 -28.99
C GLY A 256 -22.89 0.59 -29.17
N ARG A 257 -23.14 1.87 -28.86
CA ARG A 257 -24.45 2.52 -29.06
C ARG A 257 -24.33 3.70 -30.04
N GLY A 258 -25.36 3.98 -30.85
CA GLY A 258 -25.33 5.08 -31.80
C GLY A 258 -24.05 5.11 -32.66
N ASN A 259 -23.24 6.16 -32.56
CA ASN A 259 -21.95 6.25 -33.24
C ASN A 259 -20.96 5.14 -32.79
N GLY A 260 -21.05 4.67 -31.55
CA GLY A 260 -20.28 3.53 -31.07
C GLY A 260 -20.67 2.23 -31.78
N ARG A 261 -21.96 2.00 -32.04
CA ARG A 261 -22.45 0.89 -32.87
C ARG A 261 -21.87 0.93 -34.28
N ILE A 262 -21.90 2.11 -34.93
CA ILE A 262 -21.36 2.28 -36.29
C ILE A 262 -19.89 1.88 -36.36
N LYS A 263 -19.10 2.25 -35.35
CA LYS A 263 -17.67 1.92 -35.28
C LYS A 263 -17.42 0.42 -35.11
N LEU A 264 -18.29 -0.31 -34.41
CA LEU A 264 -18.17 -1.75 -34.20
C LEU A 264 -18.87 -2.61 -35.25
N ALA A 265 -19.76 -2.02 -36.10
CA ALA A 265 -20.57 -2.76 -37.07
C ALA A 265 -19.78 -3.51 -38.15
N ASN A 266 -18.52 -3.14 -38.38
CA ASN A 266 -17.66 -3.82 -39.32
C ASN A 266 -16.96 -5.08 -38.77
N ALA A 267 -17.06 -5.34 -37.47
CA ALA A 267 -16.51 -6.55 -36.87
C ALA A 267 -17.28 -7.78 -37.35
N LYS A 268 -16.56 -8.88 -37.55
CA LYS A 268 -17.12 -10.19 -37.94
C LYS A 268 -16.59 -11.26 -37.00
N VAL A 269 -17.34 -12.34 -36.82
CA VAL A 269 -16.87 -13.52 -36.10
C VAL A 269 -15.56 -14.01 -36.75
N GLY A 270 -14.54 -14.25 -35.91
CA GLY A 270 -13.20 -14.62 -36.34
C GLY A 270 -12.24 -13.42 -36.49
N ASP A 271 -12.73 -12.19 -36.56
CA ASP A 271 -11.87 -11.02 -36.63
C ASP A 271 -11.01 -10.83 -35.37
N LYS A 272 -9.85 -10.20 -35.56
CA LYS A 272 -9.00 -9.75 -34.49
C LYS A 272 -9.45 -8.37 -33.98
N VAL A 273 -9.62 -8.24 -32.68
CA VAL A 273 -9.81 -6.95 -32.01
C VAL A 273 -8.68 -6.72 -31.02
N SER A 274 -7.94 -5.62 -31.16
CA SER A 274 -6.86 -5.27 -30.26
C SER A 274 -7.32 -4.17 -29.30
N LEU A 275 -7.28 -4.45 -28.00
CA LEU A 275 -7.55 -3.50 -26.90
C LEU A 275 -6.24 -2.95 -26.35
N LYS A 276 -6.16 -1.65 -26.11
CA LYS A 276 -5.07 -1.02 -25.35
C LYS A 276 -5.65 -0.08 -24.31
N TYR A 277 -5.24 -0.23 -23.07
CA TYR A 277 -5.37 0.78 -22.04
C TYR A 277 -3.97 1.22 -21.63
N ALA A 278 -3.71 2.49 -21.80
CA ALA A 278 -2.39 3.08 -21.63
C ALA A 278 -2.46 4.34 -20.77
N PHE A 279 -1.36 4.62 -20.11
CA PHE A 279 -1.24 5.75 -19.20
C PHE A 279 -0.12 6.64 -19.71
N LYS A 280 -0.46 7.83 -20.18
CA LYS A 280 0.52 8.83 -20.55
C LYS A 280 0.85 9.63 -19.31
N PHE A 281 1.99 9.33 -18.70
CA PHE A 281 2.50 10.12 -17.59
C PHE A 281 2.96 11.51 -18.06
N THR A 282 2.72 12.53 -17.24
CA THR A 282 2.89 13.93 -17.64
C THR A 282 4.26 14.51 -17.41
N PRO A 283 5.06 14.13 -16.39
CA PRO A 283 6.39 14.69 -16.22
C PRO A 283 7.47 13.96 -17.02
N ALA A 284 8.54 14.71 -17.29
CA ALA A 284 9.76 14.14 -17.84
C ALA A 284 10.39 13.17 -16.85
N GLY A 285 10.78 11.99 -17.31
CA GLY A 285 11.50 10.99 -16.52
C GLY A 285 10.73 9.71 -16.19
N THR A 286 9.40 9.74 -16.22
CA THR A 286 8.60 8.51 -16.17
C THR A 286 8.44 7.96 -17.59
N PRO A 287 8.54 6.64 -17.81
CA PRO A 287 8.27 6.05 -19.11
C PRO A 287 6.90 6.51 -19.62
N SER A 288 6.83 7.00 -20.86
CA SER A 288 5.58 7.58 -21.41
C SER A 288 4.43 6.59 -21.40
N TYR A 289 4.71 5.28 -21.49
CA TYR A 289 3.73 4.20 -21.48
C TYR A 289 4.31 2.94 -20.85
N PRO A 290 4.47 2.89 -19.53
CA PRO A 290 4.98 1.68 -18.87
C PRO A 290 4.00 0.52 -19.01
N LEU A 291 4.51 -0.70 -18.93
CA LEU A 291 3.66 -1.86 -18.69
C LEU A 291 3.14 -1.79 -17.25
N VAL A 292 1.85 -2.04 -17.08
CA VAL A 292 1.18 -1.95 -15.77
C VAL A 292 0.40 -3.23 -15.52
N GLU A 293 0.83 -3.97 -14.50
CA GLU A 293 0.16 -5.19 -14.03
C GLU A 293 -0.82 -4.87 -12.90
N THR A 294 -0.43 -3.97 -12.01
CA THR A 294 -1.25 -3.53 -10.87
C THR A 294 -1.34 -2.02 -10.89
N ALA A 295 -2.53 -1.46 -10.70
CA ALA A 295 -2.70 -0.03 -10.51
C ALA A 295 -3.79 0.32 -9.52
N ILE A 296 -3.52 1.37 -8.76
CA ILE A 296 -4.50 2.08 -7.93
C ILE A 296 -4.47 3.58 -8.27
N GLY A 297 -5.60 4.24 -8.13
CA GLY A 297 -5.71 5.68 -8.37
C GLY A 297 -5.89 6.46 -7.07
N GLY A 298 -5.29 7.64 -7.04
CA GLY A 298 -5.46 8.62 -5.98
C GLY A 298 -5.88 9.97 -6.56
N ASN A 299 -6.03 10.96 -5.71
CA ASN A 299 -6.43 12.29 -6.16
C ASN A 299 -5.25 13.27 -6.28
N LEU A 300 -4.13 13.01 -5.62
CA LEU A 300 -3.10 14.01 -5.42
C LEU A 300 -1.72 13.42 -5.29
N LEU A 301 -0.77 13.94 -6.07
CA LEU A 301 0.65 13.78 -5.81
C LEU A 301 1.07 14.75 -4.69
N THR A 302 1.45 14.19 -3.56
CA THR A 302 1.87 14.97 -2.37
C THR A 302 3.37 15.21 -2.33
N MET A 303 4.13 14.40 -3.07
CA MET A 303 5.57 14.52 -3.24
C MET A 303 5.99 14.00 -4.62
N THR A 304 6.96 14.66 -5.26
CA THR A 304 7.56 14.24 -6.53
C THR A 304 9.08 14.51 -6.47
N ASN A 305 9.89 13.48 -6.74
CA ASN A 305 11.35 13.54 -6.71
C ASN A 305 11.92 14.14 -5.40
N GLY A 306 11.32 13.76 -4.27
CA GLY A 306 11.69 14.25 -2.94
C GLY A 306 11.17 15.65 -2.61
N GLU A 307 10.59 16.38 -3.57
CA GLU A 307 9.95 17.66 -3.33
C GLU A 307 8.51 17.46 -2.86
N VAL A 308 8.23 17.92 -1.65
CA VAL A 308 6.88 17.93 -1.11
C VAL A 308 6.07 19.00 -1.83
N LYS A 309 4.97 18.59 -2.46
CA LYS A 309 4.04 19.51 -3.08
C LYS A 309 3.25 20.26 -2.01
N GLY A 310 2.97 21.50 -2.26
CA GLY A 310 2.15 22.32 -1.39
C GLY A 310 0.70 21.82 -1.36
N GLN A 311 -0.23 22.69 -1.58
CA GLN A 311 -1.63 22.33 -1.67
C GLN A 311 -1.99 21.85 -3.08
N CYS A 312 -2.91 20.92 -3.16
CA CYS A 312 -3.56 20.58 -4.41
C CYS A 312 -5.00 21.12 -4.47
N ASN A 313 -5.78 20.58 -5.37
CA ASN A 313 -7.06 21.08 -5.89
C ASN A 313 -8.17 21.42 -4.87
N SER A 314 -8.07 20.96 -3.63
CA SER A 314 -9.01 21.31 -2.56
C SER A 314 -8.26 21.78 -1.32
N ALA A 315 -8.04 23.07 -1.24
CA ALA A 315 -7.30 23.68 -0.14
C ALA A 315 -7.80 23.28 1.25
N SER A 316 -9.12 23.08 1.44
CA SER A 316 -9.71 22.73 2.72
C SER A 316 -9.40 21.29 3.14
N TYR A 317 -9.48 20.32 2.23
CA TYR A 317 -9.20 18.92 2.54
C TYR A 317 -7.70 18.70 2.77
N ASP A 318 -6.85 19.27 1.93
CA ASP A 318 -5.41 19.05 1.98
C ASP A 318 -4.73 19.81 3.10
N SER A 319 -5.19 21.03 3.41
CA SER A 319 -4.69 21.85 4.51
C SER A 319 -5.20 21.40 5.88
N SER A 320 -6.33 20.69 5.94
CA SER A 320 -6.92 20.22 7.19
C SER A 320 -6.14 19.06 7.79
N THR A 321 -6.21 18.94 9.10
CA THR A 321 -5.76 17.74 9.81
C THR A 321 -6.80 16.63 9.63
N TYR A 322 -6.43 15.60 8.88
CA TYR A 322 -7.30 14.48 8.53
C TYR A 322 -6.59 13.14 8.77
N PRO A 323 -7.33 12.02 8.92
CA PRO A 323 -6.74 10.70 8.74
C PRO A 323 -6.28 10.57 7.30
N ARG A 324 -5.06 10.08 7.08
CA ARG A 324 -4.46 10.00 5.75
C ARG A 324 -4.12 8.57 5.38
N SER A 325 -4.34 8.25 4.11
CA SER A 325 -3.89 7.03 3.46
C SER A 325 -3.04 7.43 2.27
N LEU A 326 -1.74 7.07 2.30
CA LEU A 326 -0.77 7.50 1.31
C LEU A 326 0.06 6.31 0.86
N TYR A 327 0.44 6.35 -0.41
CA TYR A 327 1.33 5.39 -1.04
C TYR A 327 2.54 6.09 -1.60
N GLY A 328 3.71 5.47 -1.50
CA GLY A 328 4.93 6.08 -1.99
C GLY A 328 5.90 5.09 -2.61
N THR A 329 6.91 5.61 -3.29
CA THR A 329 8.03 4.84 -3.80
C THR A 329 9.36 5.57 -3.58
N SER A 330 10.44 4.80 -3.50
CA SER A 330 11.82 5.30 -3.50
C SER A 330 12.21 5.92 -4.85
N ALA A 331 13.34 6.60 -4.90
CA ALA A 331 13.85 7.23 -6.12
C ALA A 331 14.21 6.21 -7.22
N ASP A 332 14.59 5.00 -6.84
CA ASP A 332 14.90 3.88 -7.74
C ASP A 332 13.68 3.03 -8.12
N HIS A 333 12.49 3.42 -7.65
CA HIS A 333 11.20 2.73 -7.89
C HIS A 333 11.10 1.30 -7.33
N LYS A 334 12.02 0.87 -6.47
CA LYS A 334 12.10 -0.52 -5.96
C LYS A 334 11.59 -0.70 -4.53
N THR A 335 11.23 0.39 -3.84
CA THR A 335 10.65 0.31 -2.49
C THR A 335 9.23 0.87 -2.52
N LEU A 336 8.27 0.10 -2.01
CA LEU A 336 6.89 0.54 -1.81
C LEU A 336 6.70 1.00 -0.36
N TYR A 337 6.09 2.17 -0.20
CA TYR A 337 5.66 2.72 1.09
C TYR A 337 4.14 2.76 1.15
N MET A 338 3.57 2.22 2.21
CA MET A 338 2.15 2.28 2.55
C MET A 338 2.06 2.96 3.91
N MET A 339 1.39 4.10 4.00
CA MET A 339 1.35 4.91 5.22
C MET A 339 -0.06 5.35 5.57
N VAL A 340 -0.45 5.09 6.81
CA VAL A 340 -1.71 5.57 7.40
C VAL A 340 -1.41 6.44 8.61
N ILE A 341 -2.03 7.61 8.65
CA ILE A 341 -1.98 8.55 9.77
C ILE A 341 -3.36 8.60 10.42
N ASP A 342 -3.41 8.37 11.73
CA ASP A 342 -4.65 8.36 12.50
C ASP A 342 -5.14 9.79 12.82
N LYS A 343 -6.46 9.92 12.96
CA LYS A 343 -7.10 11.06 13.67
C LYS A 343 -8.16 10.52 14.61
N SER A 344 -7.72 10.04 15.75
CA SER A 344 -8.57 9.34 16.72
C SER A 344 -7.85 9.24 18.06
N THR A 345 -8.49 8.70 19.09
CA THR A 345 -7.84 8.34 20.34
C THR A 345 -7.71 6.83 20.43
N ASP A 346 -6.48 6.36 20.36
CA ASP A 346 -6.14 4.95 20.54
C ASP A 346 -6.04 4.67 22.06
N PRO A 347 -6.64 3.60 22.60
CA PRO A 347 -6.59 3.29 24.03
C PRO A 347 -5.20 2.96 24.53
N VAL A 348 -4.31 2.49 23.66
CA VAL A 348 -2.93 2.10 23.99
C VAL A 348 -1.94 3.21 23.68
N TYR A 349 -2.08 3.84 22.50
CA TYR A 349 -1.09 4.79 21.96
C TYR A 349 -1.53 6.25 22.06
N GLY A 350 -2.69 6.51 22.66
CA GLY A 350 -3.19 7.85 22.94
C GLY A 350 -3.74 8.59 21.71
N LYS A 351 -3.97 9.89 21.88
CA LYS A 351 -4.59 10.76 20.87
C LYS A 351 -3.68 10.94 19.66
N SER A 352 -4.26 10.87 18.46
CA SER A 352 -3.67 11.31 17.20
C SER A 352 -4.50 12.42 16.59
N ALA A 353 -3.87 13.53 16.20
CA ALA A 353 -4.55 14.73 15.72
C ALA A 353 -4.86 14.71 14.22
N GLY A 354 -4.32 13.73 13.48
CA GLY A 354 -4.29 13.74 12.02
C GLY A 354 -3.26 14.76 11.49
N LEU A 355 -3.08 14.80 10.19
CA LEU A 355 -2.08 15.66 9.56
C LEU A 355 -2.56 16.17 8.20
N ASN A 356 -2.03 17.31 7.75
CA ASN A 356 -2.20 17.73 6.36
C ASN A 356 -1.28 16.95 5.43
N THR A 357 -1.56 16.97 4.12
CA THR A 357 -0.86 16.15 3.13
C THR A 357 0.63 16.46 3.01
N ALA A 358 0.99 17.75 3.03
CA ALA A 358 2.38 18.18 2.89
C ALA A 358 3.26 17.69 4.06
N LYS A 359 2.77 17.83 5.30
CA LYS A 359 3.49 17.33 6.48
C LYS A 359 3.56 15.81 6.51
N ALA A 360 2.49 15.12 6.09
CA ALA A 360 2.47 13.67 5.98
C ALA A 360 3.56 13.16 5.03
N SER A 361 3.75 13.82 3.88
CA SER A 361 4.78 13.45 2.92
C SER A 361 6.21 13.63 3.45
N GLN A 362 6.43 14.63 4.32
CA GLN A 362 7.74 14.83 4.96
C GLN A 362 8.10 13.68 5.90
N ILE A 363 7.10 13.05 6.53
CA ILE A 363 7.33 11.84 7.34
C ILE A 363 7.85 10.70 6.46
N ALA A 364 7.19 10.40 5.34
CA ALA A 364 7.63 9.34 4.44
C ALA A 364 9.00 9.63 3.82
N ARG A 365 9.28 10.90 3.47
CA ARG A 365 10.59 11.32 2.96
C ARG A 365 11.73 11.01 3.93
N HIS A 366 11.51 11.13 5.24
CA HIS A 366 12.50 10.75 6.27
C HIS A 366 12.93 9.28 6.15
N PHE A 367 12.06 8.41 5.64
CA PHE A 367 12.35 6.98 5.42
C PHE A 367 12.78 6.66 3.99
N GLY A 368 13.11 7.66 3.16
CA GLY A 368 13.63 7.45 1.81
C GLY A 368 12.58 7.47 0.69
N CYS A 369 11.32 7.79 1.00
CA CYS A 369 10.29 7.96 -0.02
C CYS A 369 10.59 9.18 -0.88
N SER A 370 10.43 9.06 -2.20
CA SER A 370 10.72 10.10 -3.21
C SER A 370 9.47 10.59 -3.93
N ASN A 371 8.52 9.72 -4.23
CA ASN A 371 7.25 10.07 -4.85
C ASN A 371 6.09 9.55 -4.01
N MET A 372 5.02 10.32 -3.87
CA MET A 372 3.91 9.95 -3.00
C MET A 372 2.56 10.40 -3.55
N LEU A 373 1.59 9.48 -3.43
CA LEU A 373 0.20 9.63 -3.86
C LEU A 373 -0.72 9.58 -2.65
N GLN A 374 -1.64 10.53 -2.54
CA GLN A 374 -2.75 10.46 -1.60
C GLN A 374 -3.91 9.65 -2.19
N CYS A 375 -4.38 8.69 -1.42
CA CYS A 375 -5.58 7.89 -1.69
C CYS A 375 -6.72 8.25 -0.71
N ASP A 376 -7.77 7.43 -0.67
CA ASP A 376 -8.95 7.69 0.16
C ASP A 376 -8.60 7.71 1.65
N GLY A 377 -8.84 8.84 2.28
CA GLY A 377 -8.56 9.07 3.70
C GLY A 377 -9.82 9.00 4.56
N GLY A 378 -9.80 9.73 5.67
CA GLY A 378 -10.96 9.80 6.57
C GLY A 378 -11.30 8.46 7.18
N GLY A 379 -12.58 8.08 7.14
CA GLY A 379 -13.08 6.81 7.66
C GLY A 379 -12.58 5.57 6.93
N SER A 380 -12.07 5.73 5.70
CA SER A 380 -11.50 4.63 4.92
C SER A 380 -10.03 4.37 5.22
N ALA A 381 -9.34 5.25 5.97
CA ALA A 381 -7.91 5.12 6.26
C ALA A 381 -7.62 3.93 7.18
N GLU A 382 -7.19 2.83 6.60
CA GLU A 382 -6.97 1.55 7.27
C GLU A 382 -5.69 0.87 6.78
N LEU A 383 -4.93 0.33 7.74
CA LEU A 383 -3.76 -0.51 7.48
C LEU A 383 -3.93 -1.86 8.16
N TYR A 384 -4.00 -2.92 7.36
CA TYR A 384 -3.97 -4.30 7.79
C TYR A 384 -2.51 -4.80 7.87
N VAL A 385 -2.15 -5.48 8.95
CA VAL A 385 -0.85 -6.12 9.12
C VAL A 385 -1.06 -7.51 9.72
N THR A 386 -0.59 -8.52 9.05
CA THR A 386 -0.60 -9.95 9.38
C THR A 386 -2.00 -10.55 9.63
N ASP A 387 -2.76 -10.03 10.57
CA ASP A 387 -4.05 -10.62 10.99
C ASP A 387 -5.13 -9.59 11.35
N LYS A 388 -4.78 -8.31 11.43
CA LYS A 388 -5.69 -7.26 11.92
C LYS A 388 -5.41 -5.88 11.32
N ILE A 389 -6.39 -4.99 11.46
CA ILE A 389 -6.18 -3.55 11.27
C ILE A 389 -5.38 -3.02 12.47
N VAL A 390 -4.24 -2.41 12.18
CA VAL A 390 -3.29 -1.97 13.21
C VAL A 390 -3.45 -0.52 13.62
N ASN A 391 -4.05 0.32 12.78
CA ASN A 391 -4.33 1.71 13.10
C ASN A 391 -5.69 1.87 13.80
N LYS A 392 -5.88 2.98 14.49
CA LYS A 392 -7.19 3.33 15.08
C LYS A 392 -8.00 4.13 14.10
N THR A 393 -9.02 3.50 13.52
CA THR A 393 -9.96 4.14 12.59
C THR A 393 -10.81 5.21 13.29
N THR A 394 -11.35 6.16 12.52
CA THR A 394 -12.29 7.17 13.05
C THR A 394 -13.67 6.61 13.32
N GLU A 395 -13.99 5.47 12.71
CA GLU A 395 -15.25 4.76 12.90
C GLU A 395 -15.12 3.67 13.96
N THR A 396 -16.25 3.24 14.52
CA THR A 396 -16.26 2.17 15.54
C THR A 396 -15.74 0.85 14.97
N ASN A 397 -16.12 0.54 13.73
CA ASN A 397 -15.67 -0.62 13.01
C ASN A 397 -14.88 -0.20 11.77
N PRO A 398 -13.86 -0.97 11.35
CA PRO A 398 -13.20 -0.79 10.07
C PRO A 398 -14.21 -0.73 8.92
N ARG A 399 -14.02 0.21 8.00
CA ARG A 399 -14.92 0.43 6.87
C ARG A 399 -14.65 -0.60 5.78
N SER A 400 -15.71 -1.14 5.18
CA SER A 400 -15.56 -1.85 3.91
C SER A 400 -15.26 -0.88 2.78
N VAL A 401 -14.27 -1.18 1.94
CA VAL A 401 -13.76 -0.33 0.86
C VAL A 401 -13.87 -1.02 -0.49
N ALA A 402 -13.86 -0.26 -1.58
CA ALA A 402 -14.00 -0.82 -2.93
C ALA A 402 -12.76 -1.58 -3.40
N ASN A 403 -11.59 -1.14 -2.98
CA ASN A 403 -10.33 -1.84 -3.22
C ASN A 403 -9.27 -1.50 -2.16
N CYS A 404 -8.26 -2.34 -2.09
CA CYS A 404 -7.07 -2.11 -1.27
C CYS A 404 -5.84 -2.69 -1.99
N LEU A 405 -4.68 -2.09 -1.77
CA LEU A 405 -3.42 -2.69 -2.19
C LEU A 405 -2.94 -3.67 -1.11
N MET A 406 -2.62 -4.87 -1.53
CA MET A 406 -2.13 -5.94 -0.66
C MET A 406 -0.68 -6.27 -0.97
N VAL A 407 0.10 -6.53 0.06
CA VAL A 407 1.46 -7.11 -0.01
C VAL A 407 1.37 -8.56 0.45
N PHE A 408 1.97 -9.45 -0.33
CA PHE A 408 1.98 -10.88 -0.09
C PHE A 408 3.37 -11.42 0.16
N ASP A 409 3.44 -12.40 1.05
CA ASP A 409 4.54 -13.33 1.18
C ASP A 409 4.30 -14.52 0.25
N ASN A 410 5.11 -14.61 -0.81
CA ASN A 410 5.08 -15.66 -1.83
C ASN A 410 6.20 -16.70 -1.62
N ALA A 411 6.83 -16.71 -0.45
CA ALA A 411 7.84 -17.70 -0.15
C ALA A 411 7.25 -19.12 -0.12
N PRO A 412 8.02 -20.13 -0.48
CA PRO A 412 7.62 -21.52 -0.24
C PRO A 412 7.26 -21.74 1.23
N ALA A 413 6.23 -22.52 1.48
CA ALA A 413 5.82 -22.89 2.84
C ALA A 413 6.98 -23.59 3.56
N ASP A 414 7.42 -23.04 4.68
CA ASP A 414 8.52 -23.58 5.48
C ASP A 414 8.34 -23.13 6.94
N ASP A 415 8.08 -24.09 7.82
CA ASP A 415 7.91 -23.84 9.26
C ASP A 415 9.21 -24.05 10.05
N ALA A 416 10.34 -24.34 9.39
CA ALA A 416 11.63 -24.53 10.03
C ALA A 416 12.15 -23.19 10.59
N VAL A 417 12.56 -23.21 11.84
CA VAL A 417 13.12 -22.04 12.51
C VAL A 417 14.52 -21.74 11.97
N ALA A 418 14.68 -20.59 11.32
CA ALA A 418 15.96 -20.14 10.82
C ALA A 418 16.53 -18.98 11.63
N GLU A 419 15.70 -18.04 12.08
CA GLU A 419 16.11 -16.84 12.79
C GLU A 419 15.11 -16.51 13.91
N LEU A 420 15.65 -15.97 15.00
CA LEU A 420 14.90 -15.44 16.14
C LEU A 420 15.20 -13.95 16.30
N ARG A 421 14.17 -13.15 16.60
CA ARG A 421 14.31 -11.75 17.00
C ARG A 421 13.41 -11.44 18.19
N ILE A 422 13.80 -10.47 19.00
CA ILE A 422 12.91 -9.91 20.02
C ILE A 422 12.09 -8.79 19.37
N ASP A 423 10.79 -8.76 19.66
CA ASP A 423 9.86 -7.76 19.14
C ASP A 423 10.03 -6.43 19.90
N THR A 424 11.05 -5.70 19.54
CA THR A 424 11.37 -4.39 20.08
C THR A 424 12.03 -3.52 19.02
N PRO A 425 11.77 -2.20 18.98
CA PRO A 425 12.55 -1.25 18.21
C PRO A 425 13.83 -0.80 18.91
N ASP A 426 13.96 -1.08 20.20
CA ASP A 426 15.06 -0.62 21.05
C ASP A 426 16.26 -1.56 20.93
N GLU A 427 17.46 -1.01 20.92
CA GLU A 427 18.69 -1.79 20.92
C GLU A 427 18.99 -2.41 22.27
N ILE A 428 18.41 -1.87 23.34
CA ILE A 428 18.58 -2.32 24.73
C ILE A 428 17.18 -2.38 25.37
N LEU A 429 16.82 -3.52 25.91
CA LEU A 429 15.61 -3.65 26.71
C LEU A 429 15.79 -2.99 28.07
N SER A 430 14.85 -2.14 28.46
CA SER A 430 14.88 -1.45 29.76
C SER A 430 13.80 -1.99 30.68
N VAL A 431 14.17 -2.22 31.95
CA VAL A 431 13.24 -2.67 32.99
C VAL A 431 13.60 -1.99 34.35
N PRO A 432 12.61 -1.56 35.15
CA PRO A 432 12.87 -1.03 36.48
C PRO A 432 13.51 -2.07 37.39
N VAL A 433 14.23 -1.63 38.45
CA VAL A 433 14.68 -2.53 39.49
C VAL A 433 13.51 -3.29 40.12
N GLY A 434 13.64 -4.59 40.32
CA GLY A 434 12.58 -5.48 40.79
C GLY A 434 11.40 -5.66 39.82
N GLY A 435 11.45 -5.03 38.64
CA GLY A 435 10.42 -5.12 37.62
C GLY A 435 10.40 -6.44 36.85
N THR A 436 9.40 -6.66 36.04
CA THR A 436 9.28 -7.87 35.22
C THR A 436 9.44 -7.52 33.73
N LEU A 437 10.34 -8.21 33.04
CA LEU A 437 10.51 -8.15 31.59
C LEU A 437 9.96 -9.43 30.96
N ASN A 438 9.03 -9.28 30.02
CA ASN A 438 8.43 -10.39 29.28
C ASN A 438 8.60 -10.15 27.75
N PRO A 439 9.75 -10.52 27.18
CA PRO A 439 10.01 -10.29 25.76
C PRO A 439 9.04 -11.07 24.87
N THR A 440 8.60 -10.49 23.77
CA THR A 440 7.91 -11.23 22.70
C THR A 440 8.94 -11.70 21.70
N LEU A 441 8.94 -13.01 21.40
CA LEU A 441 9.82 -13.62 20.41
C LEU A 441 9.15 -13.64 19.05
N LEU A 442 9.86 -13.21 18.03
CA LEU A 442 9.53 -13.34 16.63
C LEU A 442 10.35 -14.47 16.01
N VAL A 443 9.70 -15.38 15.33
CA VAL A 443 10.31 -16.56 14.73
C VAL A 443 10.18 -16.47 13.20
N TYR A 444 11.30 -16.59 12.50
CA TYR A 444 11.38 -16.50 11.06
C TYR A 444 11.94 -17.77 10.43
N ASN A 445 11.46 -18.10 9.24
CA ASN A 445 12.06 -19.12 8.39
C ASN A 445 13.23 -18.55 7.57
N LYS A 446 13.89 -19.39 6.78
CA LYS A 446 15.05 -19.01 5.95
C LYS A 446 14.71 -18.01 4.81
N TYR A 447 13.46 -17.80 4.49
CA TYR A 447 13.00 -16.82 3.49
C TYR A 447 12.69 -15.46 4.11
N GLY A 448 12.72 -15.34 5.44
CA GLY A 448 12.34 -14.14 6.17
C GLY A 448 10.84 -14.01 6.41
N SER A 449 10.06 -15.08 6.18
CA SER A 449 8.65 -15.12 6.54
C SER A 449 8.49 -15.20 8.05
N LEU A 450 7.61 -14.38 8.62
CA LEU A 450 7.24 -14.44 10.02
C LEU A 450 6.31 -15.65 10.24
N ILE A 451 6.83 -16.73 10.82
CA ILE A 451 6.09 -17.97 11.05
C ILE A 451 5.39 -18.01 12.40
N LYS A 452 5.93 -17.25 13.41
CA LYS A 452 5.35 -17.25 14.74
C LYS A 452 5.64 -15.97 15.52
N VAL A 453 4.67 -15.54 16.31
CA VAL A 453 4.83 -14.49 17.34
C VAL A 453 4.55 -15.13 18.68
N MET A 454 5.52 -15.14 19.59
CA MET A 454 5.47 -15.87 20.85
C MET A 454 5.68 -14.93 22.04
N PRO A 455 4.62 -14.60 22.79
CA PRO A 455 4.76 -13.84 24.04
C PRO A 455 5.32 -14.70 25.19
N ASN A 456 5.37 -16.02 25.02
CA ASN A 456 5.89 -17.00 25.98
C ASN A 456 6.15 -18.34 25.28
N GLY A 457 6.58 -19.38 26.04
CA GLY A 457 6.77 -20.74 25.51
C GLY A 457 8.13 -20.97 24.86
N TYR A 458 9.12 -20.16 25.19
CA TYR A 458 10.54 -20.29 24.83
C TYR A 458 11.40 -20.43 26.09
N LEU A 459 12.61 -20.92 25.95
CA LEU A 459 13.58 -20.97 27.03
C LEU A 459 14.26 -19.60 27.12
N LEU A 460 14.22 -19.00 28.33
CA LEU A 460 14.92 -17.76 28.66
C LEU A 460 16.06 -18.04 29.65
N LYS A 461 17.21 -17.42 29.43
CA LYS A 461 18.32 -17.34 30.37
C LYS A 461 18.73 -15.88 30.51
N CYS A 462 19.35 -15.52 31.62
CA CYS A 462 19.95 -14.21 31.81
C CYS A 462 21.39 -14.33 32.33
N SER A 463 22.20 -13.28 32.14
CA SER A 463 23.53 -13.16 32.70
C SER A 463 23.47 -13.08 34.24
N ALA A 464 24.57 -13.46 34.90
CA ALA A 464 24.67 -13.42 36.36
C ALA A 464 24.37 -12.01 36.90
N GLY A 465 23.61 -11.95 38.00
CA GLY A 465 23.26 -10.70 38.66
C GLY A 465 22.10 -9.91 38.00
N LEU A 466 21.68 -10.24 36.79
CA LEU A 466 20.61 -9.50 36.09
C LEU A 466 19.23 -9.69 36.74
N GLY A 467 19.02 -10.84 37.40
CA GLY A 467 17.78 -11.18 38.09
C GLY A 467 17.51 -12.69 38.08
N LYS A 468 16.24 -13.05 38.25
CA LYS A 468 15.77 -14.43 38.26
C LYS A 468 14.86 -14.69 37.07
N VAL A 469 15.06 -15.82 36.40
CA VAL A 469 14.16 -16.24 35.31
C VAL A 469 13.06 -17.14 35.86
N GLU A 470 11.81 -16.81 35.55
CA GLU A 470 10.63 -17.61 35.84
C GLU A 470 9.84 -17.87 34.55
N ALA A 471 9.87 -19.11 34.05
CA ALA A 471 9.37 -19.48 32.74
C ALA A 471 9.99 -18.60 31.62
N SER A 472 9.18 -17.83 30.89
CA SER A 472 9.66 -16.91 29.83
C SER A 472 9.76 -15.46 30.29
N LYS A 473 9.94 -15.21 31.59
CA LYS A 473 10.01 -13.87 32.19
C LYS A 473 11.32 -13.69 32.99
N LEU A 474 11.86 -12.50 32.92
CA LEU A 474 12.93 -12.05 33.81
C LEU A 474 12.30 -11.20 34.93
N ILE A 475 12.48 -11.62 36.16
CA ILE A 475 12.30 -10.78 37.35
C ILE A 475 13.63 -10.08 37.56
N ALA A 476 13.66 -8.78 37.31
CA ALA A 476 14.91 -7.99 37.34
C ALA A 476 15.49 -7.89 38.76
N SER A 477 16.79 -7.66 38.83
CA SER A 477 17.52 -7.40 40.07
C SER A 477 16.92 -6.22 40.85
N ASP A 478 17.05 -6.27 42.20
CA ASP A 478 16.68 -5.16 43.09
C ASP A 478 17.69 -4.00 43.08
N THR A 479 18.78 -4.15 42.34
CA THR A 479 19.80 -3.11 42.14
C THR A 479 20.00 -2.84 40.64
N PRO A 480 20.39 -1.62 40.28
CA PRO A 480 20.72 -1.31 38.88
C PRO A 480 21.86 -2.20 38.38
N VAL A 481 21.64 -2.84 37.22
CA VAL A 481 22.62 -3.72 36.60
C VAL A 481 22.40 -3.78 35.08
N TYR A 482 23.49 -3.91 34.34
CA TYR A 482 23.48 -4.16 32.92
C TYR A 482 23.91 -5.60 32.64
N GLY A 483 23.22 -6.25 31.70
CA GLY A 483 23.52 -7.63 31.34
C GLY A 483 22.83 -8.04 30.04
N THR A 484 22.66 -9.33 29.86
CA THR A 484 22.00 -9.88 28.65
C THR A 484 20.97 -10.93 29.03
N ILE A 485 19.96 -11.05 28.16
CA ILE A 485 19.09 -12.22 28.10
C ILE A 485 19.41 -13.01 26.85
N THR A 486 19.28 -14.34 26.94
CA THR A 486 19.35 -15.24 25.77
C THR A 486 18.06 -16.04 25.70
N ILE A 487 17.41 -16.01 24.56
CA ILE A 487 16.22 -16.79 24.26
C ILE A 487 16.58 -17.90 23.30
N THR A 488 16.16 -19.13 23.62
CA THR A 488 16.36 -20.32 22.78
C THR A 488 15.00 -20.87 22.38
N TYR A 489 14.82 -21.14 21.09
CA TYR A 489 13.64 -21.77 20.52
C TYR A 489 13.99 -22.48 19.19
N GLY A 490 13.44 -23.68 18.95
CA GLY A 490 13.65 -24.42 17.71
C GLY A 490 15.12 -24.65 17.32
N GLY A 491 16.00 -24.80 18.32
CA GLY A 491 17.44 -25.01 18.10
C GLY A 491 18.21 -23.76 17.70
N LYS A 492 17.59 -22.58 17.78
CA LYS A 492 18.21 -21.26 17.53
C LYS A 492 18.25 -20.45 18.81
N GLU A 493 19.15 -19.46 18.85
CA GLU A 493 19.30 -18.53 19.97
C GLU A 493 19.36 -17.09 19.49
N VAL A 494 18.85 -16.18 20.31
CA VAL A 494 19.03 -14.74 20.19
C VAL A 494 19.42 -14.16 21.54
N THR A 495 20.47 -13.34 21.59
CA THR A 495 20.93 -12.65 22.78
C THR A 495 20.68 -11.16 22.65
N TYR A 496 20.17 -10.56 23.72
CA TYR A 496 19.80 -9.15 23.73
C TYR A 496 20.25 -8.44 25.02
N PRO A 497 20.76 -7.20 24.91
CA PRO A 497 21.17 -6.45 26.09
C PRO A 497 19.96 -5.96 26.90
N VAL A 498 20.13 -5.92 28.22
CA VAL A 498 19.12 -5.48 29.18
C VAL A 498 19.74 -4.52 30.19
N SER A 499 19.07 -3.38 30.37
CA SER A 499 19.35 -2.38 31.39
C SER A 499 18.32 -2.47 32.51
N VAL A 500 18.71 -2.79 33.70
CA VAL A 500 17.87 -2.73 34.90
C VAL A 500 18.12 -1.42 35.62
N GLY A 501 17.05 -0.65 35.91
CA GLY A 501 17.12 0.60 36.65
C GLY A 501 17.94 1.71 35.97
N GLY A 502 18.05 1.64 34.62
CA GLY A 502 18.81 2.64 33.87
C GLY A 502 20.33 2.44 33.86
N ALA A 503 20.82 1.27 34.33
CA ALA A 503 22.24 0.92 34.25
C ALA A 503 22.69 0.92 32.79
N VAL A 504 23.79 1.57 32.50
CA VAL A 504 24.43 1.57 31.19
C VAL A 504 25.45 0.45 31.09
N SER A 505 25.78 -0.02 29.88
CA SER A 505 26.90 -0.94 29.67
C SER A 505 28.14 -0.29 30.28
N GLY A 506 28.47 -0.72 31.50
CA GLY A 506 29.58 -0.09 32.20
C GLY A 506 30.87 -0.55 31.59
N ILE A 507 31.62 0.37 31.01
CA ILE A 507 32.97 0.52 31.45
C ILE A 507 32.83 1.14 32.85
N THR A 508 32.52 0.31 33.86
CA THR A 508 32.67 0.69 35.28
C THR A 508 34.16 0.70 35.52
N ASP A 509 34.66 1.90 35.84
CA ASP A 509 36.03 2.18 36.28
C ASP A 509 37.10 1.88 35.22
N VAL A 510 37.28 2.82 34.30
CA VAL A 510 38.66 3.12 33.89
C VAL A 510 39.33 3.71 35.11
N GLU A 511 39.99 2.88 35.93
CA GLU A 511 41.01 3.38 36.85
C GLU A 511 41.90 4.30 36.01
N ALA A 512 42.01 5.54 36.42
CA ALA A 512 42.85 6.53 35.77
C ALA A 512 44.29 6.01 35.83
N VAL A 513 44.74 5.31 34.79
CA VAL A 513 46.17 5.00 34.62
C VAL A 513 46.86 6.34 34.35
N PRO A 514 47.82 6.75 35.17
CA PRO A 514 48.49 8.04 35.02
C PRO A 514 49.28 8.05 33.72
N ASN A 515 48.97 9.04 32.88
CA ASN A 515 49.77 9.57 31.81
C ASN A 515 50.77 8.69 31.06
N HIS A 516 50.44 8.28 29.86
CA HIS A 516 51.40 8.41 28.76
C HIS A 516 50.63 8.54 27.42
N ALA A 517 51.09 9.52 26.66
CA ALA A 517 50.67 10.09 25.42
C ALA A 517 50.01 9.12 24.38
N ASP A 518 48.98 9.61 23.78
CA ASP A 518 48.20 9.35 22.57
C ASP A 518 46.79 8.87 22.84
N LYS A 519 45.99 9.77 23.43
CA LYS A 519 44.54 9.56 23.51
C LYS A 519 43.92 9.96 22.16
N ARG A 520 43.58 8.97 21.35
CA ARG A 520 42.79 9.16 20.14
C ARG A 520 41.32 8.95 20.45
N THR A 521 40.49 9.89 20.07
CA THR A 521 39.05 9.83 20.25
C THR A 521 38.41 9.47 18.92
N TYR A 522 37.53 8.49 18.90
CA TYR A 522 36.82 8.04 17.71
C TYR A 522 35.32 8.23 17.90
N ASN A 523 34.60 8.54 16.81
CA ASN A 523 33.14 8.48 16.83
C ASN A 523 32.65 7.02 16.78
N LEU A 524 31.33 6.82 16.92
CA LEU A 524 30.72 5.49 16.95
C LEU A 524 30.89 4.68 15.65
N VAL A 525 31.34 5.28 14.56
CA VAL A 525 31.65 4.61 13.30
C VAL A 525 33.14 4.41 13.07
N GLY A 526 33.99 4.65 14.09
CA GLY A 526 35.42 4.37 14.06
C GLY A 526 36.29 5.45 13.39
N VAL A 527 35.76 6.64 13.14
CA VAL A 527 36.52 7.76 12.58
C VAL A 527 37.16 8.56 13.69
N GLU A 528 38.47 8.82 13.60
CA GLU A 528 39.23 9.61 14.57
C GLU A 528 38.72 11.05 14.61
N CYS A 529 38.38 11.54 15.81
CA CYS A 529 37.91 12.89 16.04
C CYS A 529 38.95 13.68 16.82
N GLN A 530 39.62 14.64 16.18
CA GLN A 530 40.50 15.59 16.87
C GLN A 530 39.64 16.69 17.51
N ASN A 531 39.64 16.78 18.83
CA ASN A 531 38.91 17.77 19.63
C ASN A 531 37.39 17.80 19.40
N PRO A 532 36.62 16.81 19.89
CA PRO A 532 35.18 16.83 19.77
C PRO A 532 34.59 18.00 20.57
N THR A 533 34.03 18.98 19.83
CA THR A 533 33.36 20.15 20.41
C THR A 533 31.85 19.99 20.54
N THR A 534 31.28 18.90 20.03
CA THR A 534 29.84 18.62 20.06
C THR A 534 29.54 17.60 21.15
N PRO A 535 28.50 17.81 21.99
CA PRO A 535 28.06 16.77 22.94
C PRO A 535 27.68 15.49 22.20
N GLY A 536 28.27 14.35 22.56
CA GLY A 536 28.05 13.08 21.92
C GLY A 536 28.79 11.95 22.62
N VAL A 537 28.47 10.69 22.24
CA VAL A 537 29.19 9.51 22.72
C VAL A 537 30.40 9.27 21.82
N TYR A 538 31.57 9.19 22.38
CA TYR A 538 32.83 8.94 21.70
C TYR A 538 33.52 7.71 22.31
N ILE A 539 34.19 6.94 21.46
CA ILE A 539 35.00 5.82 21.88
C ILE A 539 36.41 6.30 22.15
N LEU A 540 36.88 6.19 23.39
CA LEU A 540 38.28 6.39 23.73
C LEU A 540 39.00 5.04 23.54
N SER A 541 39.80 4.92 22.51
CA SER A 541 40.56 3.70 22.25
C SER A 541 41.90 3.75 23.01
N LEU A 542 42.10 2.83 23.92
CA LEU A 542 43.41 2.45 24.44
C LEU A 542 43.78 1.14 23.71
N ILE A 543 44.54 1.22 22.64
CA ILE A 543 45.16 0.02 22.08
C ILE A 543 46.49 -0.16 22.77
N HIS A 544 46.59 -1.19 23.56
CA HIS A 544 47.86 -1.83 23.86
C HIS A 544 47.99 -3.06 22.98
N ILE A 545 48.89 -3.01 22.05
CA ILE A 545 49.51 -4.20 21.45
C ILE A 545 50.84 -4.42 22.18
#